data_acd703aa3cf634a0f91f0860f6864eb6
#
_entry.id   acd703aa3cf634a0f91f0860f6864eb6
#
_cell.length_a   1.000
_cell.length_b   1.000
_cell.length_c   1.000
_cell.angle_alpha   90.00
_cell.angle_beta   90.00
_cell.angle_gamma   90.00
#
_symmetry.space_group_name_H-M   'P 1'
#
loop_
_entity.id
_entity.type
_entity.pdbx_description
1 polymer ?
#
loop_
_entity_poly.entity_id
_entity_poly.type
_entity_poly.pdbx_seq_one_letter_code
_entity_poly.pdbx_strand_id
1 'polypeptide(L)'
;MGFGLHPIFLIAIVTLIGALVCLVFACLASNWLKRGILIVVALFLLAPSGAALICLKPELVDGRYSTYKQLYGDIEVGMSRAQVMKLVDQHYPSGGKRLRPKVLEDSEVKLSFFMNPEDSAAPDCEGIFLQMEDDSVVKKSYVRD
;
A
#
# COMPACT_ATOMS: atom_id res chain seq x y z
N MET A 1 9.99 10.92 20.37
CA MET A 1 9.25 10.34 19.22
C MET A 1 8.10 11.31 18.93
N GLY A 2 8.28 12.21 17.97
CA GLY A 2 7.23 13.16 17.59
C GLY A 2 6.23 12.45 16.68
N PHE A 3 4.99 12.27 17.14
CA PHE A 3 3.86 11.89 16.30
C PHE A 3 3.49 13.10 15.42
N GLY A 4 4.33 13.44 14.47
CA GLY A 4 3.96 14.38 13.43
C GLY A 4 2.99 13.67 12.48
N LEU A 5 1.69 13.96 12.60
CA LEU A 5 0.71 13.54 11.59
C LEU A 5 1.19 14.05 10.23
N HIS A 6 1.42 13.12 9.30
CA HIS A 6 1.86 13.47 7.95
C HIS A 6 0.87 14.50 7.35
N PRO A 7 1.30 15.59 6.73
CA PRO A 7 0.43 16.67 6.26
C PRO A 7 -0.69 16.19 5.32
N ILE A 8 -0.46 15.12 4.55
CA ILE A 8 -1.47 14.47 3.71
C ILE A 8 -2.64 13.94 4.54
N PHE A 9 -2.38 13.41 5.74
CA PHE A 9 -3.42 12.89 6.63
C PHE A 9 -4.31 14.01 7.18
N LEU A 10 -3.71 15.15 7.53
CA LEU A 10 -4.46 16.34 7.96
C LEU A 10 -5.36 16.88 6.84
N ILE A 11 -4.84 16.97 5.63
CA ILE A 11 -5.62 17.42 4.47
C ILE A 11 -6.80 16.47 4.24
N ALA A 12 -6.58 15.15 4.28
CA ALA A 12 -7.64 14.17 4.09
C ALA A 12 -8.75 14.29 5.14
N ILE A 13 -8.39 14.49 6.42
CA ILE A 13 -9.35 14.65 7.50
C ILE A 13 -10.16 15.93 7.32
N VAL A 14 -9.50 17.05 7.06
CA VAL A 14 -10.17 18.37 6.92
C VAL A 14 -11.13 18.37 5.73
N THR A 15 -10.71 17.82 4.60
CA THR A 15 -11.56 17.74 3.39
C THR A 15 -12.72 16.77 3.58
N LEU A 16 -12.53 15.66 4.29
CA LEU A 16 -13.62 14.74 4.63
C LEU A 16 -14.66 15.38 5.54
N ILE A 17 -14.22 16.08 6.59
CA ILE A 17 -15.13 16.81 7.50
C ILE A 17 -15.89 17.89 6.72
N GLY A 18 -15.21 18.65 5.88
CA GLY A 18 -15.84 19.67 5.03
C GLY A 18 -16.91 19.09 4.11
N ALA A 19 -16.63 17.93 3.49
CA ALA A 19 -17.59 17.22 2.64
C ALA A 19 -18.83 16.77 3.43
N LEU A 20 -18.64 16.20 4.63
CA LEU A 20 -19.75 15.79 5.50
C LEU A 20 -20.63 16.98 5.92
N VAL A 21 -20.03 18.11 6.28
CA VAL A 21 -20.75 19.35 6.60
C VAL A 21 -21.58 19.82 5.40
N CYS A 22 -20.99 19.86 4.20
CA CYS A 22 -21.72 20.22 2.98
C CYS A 22 -22.89 19.29 2.71
N LEU A 23 -22.75 17.99 2.92
CA LEU A 23 -23.84 17.02 2.74
C LEU A 23 -24.98 17.24 3.74
N VAL A 24 -24.66 17.50 5.02
CA VAL A 24 -25.68 17.83 6.03
C VAL A 24 -26.45 19.07 5.63
N PHE A 25 -25.77 20.16 5.24
CA PHE A 25 -26.43 21.38 4.77
C PHE A 25 -27.22 21.16 3.48
N ALA A 26 -26.77 20.27 2.57
CA ALA A 26 -27.54 19.92 1.39
C ALA A 26 -28.87 19.21 1.75
N CYS A 27 -28.87 18.37 2.79
CA CYS A 27 -30.08 17.71 3.26
C CYS A 27 -31.07 18.71 3.88
N LEU A 28 -30.56 19.74 4.53
CA LEU A 28 -31.40 20.80 5.17
C LEU A 28 -31.85 21.90 4.21
N ALA A 29 -31.25 21.99 3.02
CA ALA A 29 -31.57 23.04 2.07
C ALA A 29 -32.95 22.83 1.43
N SER A 30 -33.82 23.82 1.54
CA SER A 30 -35.14 23.82 0.91
C SER A 30 -35.10 24.15 -0.58
N ASN A 31 -34.06 24.86 -1.05
CA ASN A 31 -33.88 25.26 -2.44
C ASN A 31 -33.02 24.21 -3.20
N TRP A 32 -33.59 23.67 -4.27
CA TRP A 32 -32.93 22.63 -5.09
C TRP A 32 -31.58 23.07 -5.68
N LEU A 33 -31.44 24.35 -6.07
CA LEU A 33 -30.22 24.90 -6.59
C LEU A 33 -29.11 24.94 -5.53
N LYS A 34 -29.43 25.40 -4.31
CA LYS A 34 -28.48 25.38 -3.19
C LYS A 34 -28.07 23.96 -2.84
N ARG A 35 -28.99 23.02 -2.86
CA ARG A 35 -28.75 21.59 -2.62
C ARG A 35 -27.78 21.02 -3.65
N GLY A 36 -28.01 21.32 -4.93
CA GLY A 36 -27.12 20.88 -6.02
C GLY A 36 -25.70 21.41 -5.88
N ILE A 37 -25.56 22.71 -5.60
CA ILE A 37 -24.24 23.33 -5.38
C ILE A 37 -23.50 22.68 -4.20
N LEU A 38 -24.17 22.45 -3.07
CA LEU A 38 -23.56 21.83 -1.89
C LEU A 38 -23.11 20.39 -2.16
N ILE A 39 -23.86 19.62 -2.93
CA ILE A 39 -23.49 18.27 -3.34
C ILE A 39 -22.24 18.31 -4.23
N VAL A 40 -22.18 19.21 -5.20
CA VAL A 40 -21.00 19.36 -6.07
C VAL A 40 -19.75 19.73 -5.26
N VAL A 41 -19.89 20.68 -4.33
CA VAL A 41 -18.80 21.08 -3.43
C VAL A 41 -18.34 19.89 -2.56
N ALA A 42 -19.28 19.12 -2.02
CA ALA A 42 -18.96 17.92 -1.23
C ALA A 42 -18.19 16.89 -2.04
N LEU A 43 -18.59 16.61 -3.28
CA LEU A 43 -17.89 15.71 -4.18
C LEU A 43 -16.46 16.20 -4.49
N PHE A 44 -16.30 17.52 -4.69
CA PHE A 44 -14.98 18.09 -4.94
C PHE A 44 -14.06 17.99 -3.72
N LEU A 45 -14.60 18.10 -2.50
CA LEU A 45 -13.87 17.92 -1.25
C LEU A 45 -13.52 16.44 -0.96
N LEU A 46 -14.29 15.49 -1.50
CA LEU A 46 -13.99 14.06 -1.35
C LEU A 46 -12.83 13.60 -2.23
N ALA A 47 -12.54 14.28 -3.34
CA ALA A 47 -11.48 13.90 -4.26
C ALA A 47 -10.08 13.86 -3.60
N PRO A 48 -9.62 14.89 -2.84
CA PRO A 48 -8.34 14.83 -2.14
C PRO A 48 -8.31 13.77 -1.05
N SER A 49 -9.43 13.49 -0.38
CA SER A 49 -9.53 12.42 0.62
C SER A 49 -9.35 11.04 -0.02
N GLY A 50 -9.96 10.81 -1.17
CA GLY A 50 -9.79 9.58 -1.96
C GLY A 50 -8.35 9.41 -2.45
N ALA A 51 -7.76 10.46 -3.01
CA ALA A 51 -6.37 10.45 -3.45
C ALA A 51 -5.40 10.15 -2.29
N ALA A 52 -5.61 10.79 -1.13
CA ALA A 52 -4.82 10.53 0.06
C ALA A 52 -4.94 9.06 0.54
N LEU A 53 -6.14 8.48 0.47
CA LEU A 53 -6.36 7.08 0.83
C LEU A 53 -5.58 6.13 -0.10
N ILE A 54 -5.58 6.39 -1.41
CA ILE A 54 -4.84 5.63 -2.40
C ILE A 54 -3.33 5.74 -2.14
N CYS A 55 -2.81 6.95 -1.88
CA CYS A 55 -1.41 7.15 -1.53
C CYS A 55 -0.99 6.44 -0.24
N LEU A 56 -1.88 6.39 0.76
CA LEU A 56 -1.61 5.73 2.04
C LEU A 56 -1.75 4.21 1.98
N LYS A 57 -2.61 3.71 1.10
CA LYS A 57 -2.92 2.27 0.95
C LYS A 57 -3.05 1.89 -0.52
N PRO A 58 -1.93 1.89 -1.27
CA PRO A 58 -1.95 1.53 -2.69
C PRO A 58 -2.48 0.13 -2.95
N GLU A 59 -2.38 -0.77 -1.96
CA GLU A 59 -2.93 -2.13 -2.03
C GLU A 59 -4.45 -2.19 -2.26
N LEU A 60 -5.18 -1.10 -2.01
CA LEU A 60 -6.62 -1.05 -2.28
C LEU A 60 -6.93 -0.92 -3.77
N VAL A 61 -6.01 -0.38 -4.55
CA VAL A 61 -6.19 -0.09 -5.97
C VAL A 61 -5.32 -0.99 -6.84
N ASP A 62 -4.15 -1.37 -6.32
CA ASP A 62 -3.16 -2.18 -7.03
C ASP A 62 -2.90 -3.51 -6.31
N GLY A 63 -3.38 -4.58 -6.93
CA GLY A 63 -3.21 -5.93 -6.41
C GLY A 63 -1.74 -6.40 -6.34
N ARG A 64 -0.78 -5.70 -6.99
CA ARG A 64 0.65 -6.02 -6.87
C ARG A 64 1.09 -5.82 -5.42
N TYR A 65 0.76 -4.68 -4.84
CA TYR A 65 1.08 -4.37 -3.44
C TYR A 65 0.42 -5.34 -2.47
N SER A 66 -0.84 -5.71 -2.73
CA SER A 66 -1.55 -6.69 -1.91
C SER A 66 -0.83 -8.04 -1.89
N THR A 67 -0.48 -8.58 -3.07
CA THR A 67 0.22 -9.87 -3.20
C THR A 67 1.60 -9.82 -2.52
N TYR A 68 2.34 -8.72 -2.72
CA TYR A 68 3.67 -8.55 -2.15
C TYR A 68 3.66 -8.43 -0.62
N LYS A 69 2.67 -7.73 -0.07
CA LYS A 69 2.45 -7.65 1.38
C LYS A 69 2.03 -8.98 1.99
N GLN A 70 1.20 -9.76 1.28
CA GLN A 70 0.85 -11.11 1.71
C GLN A 70 2.10 -11.99 1.78
N LEU A 71 2.95 -11.98 0.75
CA LEU A 71 4.22 -12.67 0.78
C LEU A 71 5.05 -12.27 2.02
N TYR A 72 5.20 -10.97 2.28
CA TYR A 72 5.91 -10.51 3.47
C TYR A 72 5.25 -10.97 4.79
N GLY A 73 3.92 -10.99 4.84
CA GLY A 73 3.15 -11.47 5.99
C GLY A 73 3.44 -12.93 6.31
N ASP A 74 3.47 -13.77 5.27
CA ASP A 74 3.63 -15.22 5.37
C ASP A 74 5.08 -15.66 5.66
N ILE A 75 6.07 -14.80 5.40
CA ILE A 75 7.45 -15.07 5.82
C ILE A 75 7.55 -14.92 7.34
N GLU A 76 7.99 -15.98 8.03
CA GLU A 76 8.17 -15.99 9.48
C GLU A 76 9.66 -16.11 9.85
N VAL A 77 10.00 -15.60 11.03
CA VAL A 77 11.33 -15.82 11.63
C VAL A 77 11.49 -17.31 11.94
N GLY A 78 12.64 -17.88 11.60
CA GLY A 78 12.93 -19.30 11.72
C GLY A 78 12.71 -20.09 10.42
N MET A 79 12.08 -19.51 9.39
CA MET A 79 11.96 -20.17 8.09
C MET A 79 13.33 -20.29 7.41
N SER A 80 13.56 -21.46 6.80
CA SER A 80 14.74 -21.64 5.96
C SER A 80 14.60 -20.89 4.64
N ARG A 81 15.73 -20.60 3.99
CA ARG A 81 15.79 -20.01 2.65
C ARG A 81 14.93 -20.77 1.65
N ALA A 82 14.99 -22.10 1.67
CA ALA A 82 14.19 -22.94 0.78
C ALA A 82 12.67 -22.75 1.03
N GLN A 83 12.25 -22.59 2.29
CA GLN A 83 10.85 -22.32 2.63
C GLN A 83 10.42 -20.94 2.15
N VAL A 84 11.26 -19.92 2.29
CA VAL A 84 10.98 -18.57 1.77
C VAL A 84 10.82 -18.60 0.25
N MET A 85 11.74 -19.28 -0.46
CA MET A 85 11.66 -19.40 -1.93
C MET A 85 10.40 -20.16 -2.37
N LYS A 86 9.99 -21.18 -1.62
CA LYS A 86 8.71 -21.88 -1.85
C LYS A 86 7.50 -20.98 -1.68
N LEU A 87 7.49 -20.08 -0.68
CA LEU A 87 6.44 -19.08 -0.53
C LEU A 87 6.42 -18.12 -1.72
N VAL A 88 7.59 -17.68 -2.20
CA VAL A 88 7.67 -16.86 -3.41
C VAL A 88 7.02 -17.58 -4.60
N ASP A 89 7.30 -18.88 -4.79
CA ASP A 89 6.71 -19.66 -5.88
C ASP A 89 5.19 -19.87 -5.71
N GLN A 90 4.68 -19.92 -4.47
CA GLN A 90 3.25 -20.01 -4.18
C GLN A 90 2.51 -18.72 -4.51
N HIS A 91 3.07 -17.55 -4.13
CA HIS A 91 2.47 -16.25 -4.42
C HIS A 91 2.65 -15.82 -5.88
N TYR A 92 3.71 -16.30 -6.54
CA TYR A 92 4.08 -15.96 -7.90
C TYR A 92 4.33 -17.22 -8.74
N PRO A 93 3.29 -18.02 -9.01
CA PRO A 93 3.42 -19.24 -9.78
C PRO A 93 3.89 -18.96 -11.22
N SER A 94 4.67 -19.88 -11.77
CA SER A 94 5.10 -19.84 -13.17
C SER A 94 3.88 -19.81 -14.10
N GLY A 95 3.78 -18.77 -14.95
CA GLY A 95 2.62 -18.55 -15.81
C GLY A 95 1.45 -17.80 -15.14
N GLY A 96 1.62 -17.35 -13.90
CA GLY A 96 0.68 -16.44 -13.23
C GLY A 96 0.63 -15.06 -13.89
N LYS A 97 -0.39 -14.26 -13.51
CA LYS A 97 -0.55 -12.88 -14.01
C LYS A 97 0.49 -11.89 -13.46
N ARG A 98 1.15 -12.25 -12.35
CA ARG A 98 2.09 -11.39 -11.64
C ARG A 98 3.52 -11.82 -11.92
N LEU A 99 4.39 -10.85 -12.17
CA LEU A 99 5.81 -11.09 -12.30
C LEU A 99 6.43 -11.34 -10.91
N ARG A 100 7.29 -12.35 -10.84
CA ARG A 100 8.02 -12.72 -9.64
C ARG A 100 8.87 -11.54 -9.13
N PRO A 101 8.97 -11.33 -7.80
CA PRO A 101 9.87 -10.34 -7.24
C PRO A 101 11.31 -10.56 -7.71
N LYS A 102 12.04 -9.49 -7.92
CA LYS A 102 13.46 -9.56 -8.27
C LYS A 102 14.27 -9.84 -7.00
N VAL A 103 15.12 -10.84 -7.05
CA VAL A 103 16.14 -11.05 -6.01
C VAL A 103 17.22 -10.00 -6.18
N LEU A 104 17.44 -9.18 -5.16
CA LEU A 104 18.49 -8.17 -5.14
C LEU A 104 19.79 -8.70 -4.57
N GLU A 105 19.66 -9.43 -3.48
CA GLU A 105 20.77 -9.97 -2.75
C GLU A 105 20.40 -11.37 -2.26
N ASP A 106 21.27 -12.32 -2.50
CA ASP A 106 21.18 -13.69 -2.04
C ASP A 106 22.55 -14.11 -1.55
N SER A 107 22.83 -13.83 -0.29
CA SER A 107 24.08 -14.14 0.40
C SER A 107 23.81 -14.99 1.64
N GLU A 108 24.86 -15.55 2.25
CA GLU A 108 24.69 -16.37 3.47
C GLU A 108 23.96 -15.62 4.59
N VAL A 109 24.18 -14.29 4.70
CA VAL A 109 23.65 -13.45 5.78
C VAL A 109 22.41 -12.64 5.39
N LYS A 110 22.04 -12.61 4.10
CA LYS A 110 20.96 -11.75 3.64
C LYS A 110 20.25 -12.32 2.42
N LEU A 111 18.94 -12.22 2.44
CA LEU A 111 18.08 -12.47 1.29
C LEU A 111 17.13 -11.28 1.12
N SER A 112 17.15 -10.67 -0.05
CA SER A 112 16.30 -9.50 -0.28
C SER A 112 15.62 -9.55 -1.64
N PHE A 113 14.41 -9.02 -1.65
CA PHE A 113 13.55 -8.97 -2.82
C PHE A 113 13.10 -7.55 -3.09
N PHE A 114 12.95 -7.21 -4.36
CA PHE A 114 12.20 -6.03 -4.82
C PHE A 114 10.93 -6.46 -5.52
N MET A 115 9.84 -5.72 -5.26
CA MET A 115 8.63 -5.88 -6.04
C MET A 115 8.94 -5.59 -7.51
N ASN A 116 8.60 -6.53 -8.40
CA ASN A 116 8.84 -6.33 -9.83
C ASN A 116 7.84 -5.30 -10.36
N PRO A 117 8.27 -4.15 -10.89
CA PRO A 117 7.40 -3.23 -11.58
C PRO A 117 6.96 -3.90 -12.90
N GLU A 118 5.73 -4.37 -12.95
CA GLU A 118 5.12 -4.96 -14.15
C GLU A 118 4.87 -3.89 -15.22
N ASP A 119 4.79 -2.64 -14.78
CA ASP A 119 4.67 -1.47 -15.62
C ASP A 119 5.89 -0.57 -15.40
N SER A 120 6.58 -0.21 -16.47
CA SER A 120 7.78 0.65 -16.42
C SER A 120 7.49 2.09 -15.98
N ALA A 121 6.22 2.47 -15.89
CA ALA A 121 5.78 3.79 -15.46
C ALA A 121 5.67 3.93 -13.92
N ALA A 122 5.76 2.84 -13.16
CA ALA A 122 5.67 2.88 -11.70
C ALA A 122 7.05 2.75 -11.06
N PRO A 123 7.65 3.83 -10.54
CA PRO A 123 8.95 3.81 -9.88
C PRO A 123 8.93 3.21 -8.47
N ASP A 124 7.75 2.88 -7.93
CA ASP A 124 7.58 2.43 -6.55
C ASP A 124 8.11 1.02 -6.36
N CYS A 125 9.28 0.94 -5.80
CA CYS A 125 9.97 -0.32 -5.51
C CYS A 125 9.91 -0.64 -4.01
N GLU A 126 8.85 -1.36 -3.59
CA GLU A 126 8.82 -1.90 -2.23
C GLU A 126 9.82 -3.05 -2.07
N GLY A 127 10.51 -3.11 -0.93
CA GLY A 127 11.55 -4.09 -0.64
C GLY A 127 11.25 -4.97 0.56
N ILE A 128 11.49 -6.28 0.42
CA ILE A 128 11.54 -7.24 1.54
C ILE A 128 13.01 -7.55 1.80
N PHE A 129 13.46 -7.31 3.02
CA PHE A 129 14.83 -7.58 3.45
C PHE A 129 14.81 -8.58 4.60
N LEU A 130 15.47 -9.70 4.40
CA LEU A 130 15.61 -10.77 5.38
C LEU A 130 17.06 -10.88 5.80
N GLN A 131 17.31 -10.84 7.10
CA GLN A 131 18.60 -11.19 7.67
C GLN A 131 18.60 -12.70 7.94
N MET A 132 19.65 -13.38 7.49
CA MET A 132 19.79 -14.83 7.57
C MET A 132 20.91 -15.19 8.53
N GLU A 133 20.73 -16.26 9.29
CA GLU A 133 21.75 -16.90 10.12
C GLU A 133 21.51 -18.42 10.09
N ASP A 134 22.53 -19.20 9.82
CA ASP A 134 22.44 -20.65 9.63
C ASP A 134 21.31 -21.08 8.70
N ASP A 135 21.22 -20.41 7.53
CA ASP A 135 20.18 -20.58 6.52
C ASP A 135 18.74 -20.31 6.98
N SER A 136 18.57 -19.68 8.12
CA SER A 136 17.25 -19.34 8.70
C SER A 136 17.05 -17.85 8.81
N VAL A 137 15.82 -17.38 8.63
CA VAL A 137 15.43 -15.98 8.81
C VAL A 137 15.47 -15.61 10.28
N VAL A 138 16.35 -14.69 10.67
CA VAL A 138 16.43 -14.17 12.05
C VAL A 138 15.74 -12.82 12.19
N LYS A 139 15.61 -12.07 11.10
CA LYS A 139 14.92 -10.77 11.09
C LYS A 139 14.32 -10.51 9.73
N LYS A 140 13.13 -9.93 9.71
CA LYS A 140 12.49 -9.43 8.48
C LYS A 140 12.18 -7.96 8.59
N SER A 141 12.31 -7.23 7.49
CA SER A 141 11.89 -5.84 7.38
C SER A 141 11.27 -5.58 6.02
N TYR A 142 10.30 -4.69 6.02
CA TYR A 142 9.61 -4.21 4.82
C TYR A 142 9.90 -2.73 4.67
N VAL A 143 10.42 -2.35 3.51
CA VAL A 143 10.70 -0.95 3.20
C VAL A 143 9.72 -0.54 2.12
N ARG A 144 9.04 0.54 2.38
CA ARG A 144 8.14 1.22 1.45
C ARG A 144 8.89 2.41 0.90
N ASP A 145 8.88 2.57 -0.40
CA ASP A 145 9.47 3.73 -1.07
C ASP A 145 8.54 4.95 -0.99
#